data_7de9cd49a6e405c54285fb59cb6de7c3
#
_entry.id   7de9cd49a6e405c54285fb59cb6de7c3
#
_cell.length_a   1.000
_cell.length_b   1.000
_cell.length_c   1.000
_cell.angle_alpha   90.00
_cell.angle_beta   90.00
_cell.angle_gamma   90.00
#
_symmetry.space_group_name_H-M   'P 1'
#
loop_
_entity.id
_entity.type
_entity.pdbx_description
1 polymer ?
#
loop_
_entity_poly.entity_id
_entity_poly.type
_entity_poly.pdbx_seq_one_letter_code
_entity_poly.pdbx_strand_id
1 'polypeptide(L)'
;VRRARAEVYADPALGTPERIKRYGELQRFPGNREATLQRARTQEPLDPTPLKRLDVPTLILWGAKDRWVPVADAFRFQNDIKGAKLEIFENLGHNPMEEDPKATAEAVAAFLASTPPRRVVLPRPAVPESVPTDPTTVLPTVVPEKD
;
A
#
# COMPACT_ATOMS: atom_id res chain seq x y z
N VAL A 1 14.71 -14.90 -6.29
CA VAL A 1 14.37 -13.75 -5.43
C VAL A 1 14.70 -12.41 -6.10
N ARG A 2 15.91 -12.22 -6.67
CA ARG A 2 16.29 -10.95 -7.35
C ARG A 2 15.44 -10.66 -8.60
N ARG A 3 15.21 -11.67 -9.43
CA ARG A 3 14.45 -11.56 -10.69
C ARG A 3 12.98 -11.18 -10.44
N ALA A 4 12.32 -11.85 -9.52
CA ALA A 4 10.92 -11.58 -9.17
C ALA A 4 10.69 -10.15 -8.65
N ARG A 5 11.69 -9.52 -8.01
CA ARG A 5 11.56 -8.15 -7.50
C ARG A 5 11.70 -7.07 -8.57
N ALA A 6 12.39 -7.38 -9.69
CA ALA A 6 12.44 -6.48 -10.84
C ALA A 6 11.18 -6.60 -11.71
N GLU A 7 10.48 -7.73 -11.64
CA GLU A 7 9.28 -8.00 -12.42
C GLU A 7 8.04 -7.23 -11.93
N VAL A 8 8.11 -6.56 -10.76
CA VAL A 8 7.06 -5.65 -10.29
C VAL A 8 6.97 -4.38 -11.15
N TYR A 9 8.05 -4.03 -11.85
CA TYR A 9 8.09 -2.87 -12.73
C TYR A 9 7.79 -3.29 -14.17
N ALA A 10 7.11 -2.43 -14.93
CA ALA A 10 6.93 -2.61 -16.37
C ALA A 10 8.29 -2.65 -17.08
N ASP A 11 9.18 -1.71 -16.71
CA ASP A 11 10.58 -1.73 -17.09
C ASP A 11 11.43 -2.33 -15.95
N PRO A 12 12.00 -3.53 -16.14
CA PRO A 12 12.84 -4.16 -15.12
C PRO A 12 14.09 -3.36 -14.73
N ALA A 13 14.54 -2.40 -15.56
CA ALA A 13 15.67 -1.53 -15.26
C ALA A 13 15.40 -0.61 -14.07
N LEU A 14 14.13 -0.33 -13.76
CA LEU A 14 13.73 0.43 -12.58
C LEU A 14 13.93 -0.34 -11.27
N GLY A 15 14.11 -1.66 -11.35
CA GLY A 15 14.49 -2.52 -10.22
C GLY A 15 15.97 -2.35 -9.85
N THR A 16 16.40 -1.15 -9.48
CA THR A 16 17.80 -0.86 -9.11
C THR A 16 18.26 -1.67 -7.90
N PRO A 17 19.57 -1.89 -7.74
CA PRO A 17 20.10 -2.58 -6.56
C PRO A 17 19.63 -1.96 -5.23
N GLU A 18 19.53 -0.63 -5.17
CA GLU A 18 19.09 0.11 -3.98
C GLU A 18 17.62 -0.17 -3.67
N ARG A 19 16.73 -0.12 -4.67
CA ARG A 19 15.31 -0.45 -4.50
C ARG A 19 15.15 -1.90 -4.05
N ILE A 20 15.84 -2.84 -4.70
CA ILE A 20 15.80 -4.26 -4.32
C ILE A 20 16.30 -4.46 -2.88
N LYS A 21 17.37 -3.76 -2.48
CA LYS A 21 17.90 -3.80 -1.12
C LYS A 21 16.87 -3.31 -0.12
N ARG A 22 16.25 -2.14 -0.37
CA ARG A 22 15.21 -1.53 0.49
C ARG A 22 14.06 -2.51 0.73
N TYR A 23 13.49 -3.09 -0.31
CA TYR A 23 12.42 -4.09 -0.16
C TYR A 23 12.88 -5.33 0.59
N GLY A 24 14.14 -5.74 0.38
CA GLY A 24 14.74 -6.84 1.13
C GLY A 24 14.91 -6.57 2.61
N GLU A 25 15.19 -5.34 2.98
CA GLU A 25 15.30 -4.90 4.38
C GLU A 25 13.92 -4.89 5.05
N LEU A 26 12.91 -4.33 4.37
CA LEU A 26 11.53 -4.33 4.86
C LEU A 26 11.02 -5.75 5.11
N GLN A 27 11.31 -6.69 4.22
CA GLN A 27 10.89 -8.09 4.41
C GLN A 27 11.59 -8.79 5.57
N ARG A 28 12.80 -8.34 5.95
CA ARG A 28 13.56 -8.88 7.07
C ARG A 28 13.27 -8.20 8.39
N PHE A 29 12.42 -7.17 8.37
CA PHE A 29 12.02 -6.51 9.62
C PHE A 29 11.40 -7.53 10.59
N PRO A 30 11.69 -7.44 11.89
CA PRO A 30 11.16 -8.37 12.89
C PRO A 30 9.64 -8.53 12.77
N GLY A 31 9.18 -9.77 12.73
CA GLY A 31 7.75 -10.11 12.60
C GLY A 31 7.23 -10.19 11.16
N ASN A 32 7.81 -9.50 10.17
CA ASN A 32 7.26 -9.48 8.80
C ASN A 32 7.27 -10.84 8.12
N ARG A 33 8.31 -11.63 8.36
CA ARG A 33 8.40 -13.00 7.83
C ARG A 33 7.30 -13.89 8.41
N GLU A 34 7.11 -13.84 9.73
CA GLU A 34 6.09 -14.62 10.41
C GLU A 34 4.68 -14.22 9.96
N ALA A 35 4.40 -12.92 9.91
CA ALA A 35 3.11 -12.40 9.42
C ALA A 35 2.83 -12.84 7.98
N THR A 36 3.84 -12.85 7.10
CA THR A 36 3.70 -13.32 5.72
C THR A 36 3.37 -14.81 5.66
N LEU A 37 4.06 -15.62 6.46
CA LEU A 37 3.80 -17.06 6.54
C LEU A 37 2.43 -17.36 7.13
N GLN A 38 2.05 -16.65 8.18
CA GLN A 38 0.74 -16.79 8.80
C GLN A 38 -0.36 -16.44 7.80
N ARG A 39 -0.25 -15.31 7.09
CA ARG A 39 -1.20 -14.92 6.05
C ARG A 39 -1.33 -15.99 4.96
N ALA A 40 -0.20 -16.58 4.51
CA ALA A 40 -0.23 -17.63 3.50
C ALA A 40 -0.94 -18.91 3.99
N ARG A 41 -0.87 -19.20 5.30
CA ARG A 41 -1.53 -20.37 5.90
C ARG A 41 -3.03 -20.16 6.18
N THR A 42 -3.43 -18.90 6.43
CA THR A 42 -4.80 -18.53 6.81
C THR A 42 -5.56 -17.85 5.68
N GLN A 43 -5.16 -18.08 4.42
CA GLN A 43 -5.85 -17.53 3.26
C GLN A 43 -7.27 -18.11 3.17
N GLU A 44 -8.24 -17.34 3.62
CA GLU A 44 -9.64 -17.56 3.34
C GLU A 44 -10.07 -16.75 2.10
N PRO A 45 -11.10 -17.22 1.37
CA PRO A 45 -11.70 -16.44 0.30
C PRO A 45 -12.10 -15.07 0.84
N LEU A 46 -11.62 -13.99 0.20
CA LEU A 46 -11.98 -12.63 0.59
C LEU A 46 -13.44 -12.39 0.22
N ASP A 47 -14.22 -11.93 1.19
CA ASP A 47 -15.57 -11.41 0.95
C ASP A 47 -15.46 -9.98 0.41
N PRO A 48 -15.91 -9.68 -0.82
CA PRO A 48 -15.89 -8.33 -1.39
C PRO A 48 -17.03 -7.44 -0.86
N THR A 49 -17.96 -7.98 -0.09
CA THR A 49 -19.13 -7.24 0.42
C THR A 49 -18.76 -5.94 1.16
N PRO A 50 -17.69 -5.90 1.98
CA PRO A 50 -17.28 -4.65 2.63
C PRO A 50 -16.91 -3.54 1.65
N LEU A 51 -16.36 -3.86 0.47
CA LEU A 51 -15.99 -2.87 -0.56
C LEU A 51 -17.23 -2.16 -1.10
N LYS A 52 -18.34 -2.87 -1.26
CA LYS A 52 -19.62 -2.31 -1.74
C LYS A 52 -20.26 -1.34 -0.76
N ARG A 53 -19.82 -1.35 0.50
CA ARG A 53 -20.30 -0.46 1.56
C ARG A 53 -19.41 0.76 1.75
N LEU A 54 -18.31 0.87 1.01
CA LEU A 54 -17.46 2.05 1.08
C LEU A 54 -18.22 3.28 0.58
N ASP A 55 -18.33 4.25 1.47
CA ASP A 55 -18.99 5.55 1.21
C ASP A 55 -17.98 6.69 1.37
N VAL A 56 -16.78 6.46 0.83
CA VAL A 56 -15.70 7.45 0.80
C VAL A 56 -15.24 7.64 -0.63
N PRO A 57 -14.87 8.87 -1.03
CA PRO A 57 -14.28 9.09 -2.33
C PRO A 57 -13.06 8.19 -2.51
N THR A 58 -13.04 7.42 -3.58
CA THR A 58 -12.00 6.43 -3.84
C THR A 58 -11.37 6.66 -5.20
N LEU A 59 -10.05 6.70 -5.25
CA LEU A 59 -9.26 6.70 -6.48
C LEU A 59 -8.47 5.39 -6.57
N ILE A 60 -8.58 4.71 -7.69
CA ILE A 60 -7.86 3.50 -8.01
C ILE A 60 -6.82 3.87 -9.07
N LEU A 61 -5.54 3.66 -8.78
CA LEU A 61 -4.43 3.82 -9.73
C LEU A 61 -3.89 2.44 -10.08
N TRP A 62 -3.75 2.15 -11.38
CA TRP A 62 -3.31 0.83 -11.82
C TRP A 62 -2.42 0.89 -13.05
N GLY A 63 -1.34 0.10 -13.04
CA GLY A 63 -0.51 -0.07 -14.23
C GLY A 63 -1.07 -1.16 -15.15
N ALA A 64 -1.27 -0.84 -16.44
CA ALA A 64 -1.76 -1.82 -17.41
C ALA A 64 -0.79 -2.98 -17.65
N LYS A 65 0.51 -2.76 -17.39
CA LYS A 65 1.57 -3.77 -17.50
C LYS A 65 1.88 -4.48 -16.19
N ASP A 66 0.97 -4.41 -15.20
CA ASP A 66 1.12 -5.18 -13.96
C ASP A 66 1.09 -6.68 -14.27
N ARG A 67 2.22 -7.34 -14.00
CA ARG A 67 2.39 -8.78 -14.21
C ARG A 67 2.01 -9.62 -13.00
N TRP A 68 1.77 -9.00 -11.85
CA TRP A 68 1.44 -9.68 -10.60
C TRP A 68 -0.06 -9.70 -10.35
N VAL A 69 -0.72 -8.56 -10.59
CA VAL A 69 -2.16 -8.44 -10.42
C VAL A 69 -2.76 -7.89 -11.72
N PRO A 70 -3.57 -8.70 -12.42
CA PRO A 70 -4.11 -8.30 -13.72
C PRO A 70 -4.93 -7.02 -13.66
N VAL A 71 -4.83 -6.19 -14.70
CA VAL A 71 -5.62 -4.94 -14.82
C VAL A 71 -7.14 -5.20 -14.76
N ALA A 72 -7.58 -6.41 -15.07
CA ALA A 72 -8.97 -6.83 -14.92
C ALA A 72 -9.48 -6.67 -13.47
N ASP A 73 -8.60 -6.79 -12.48
CA ASP A 73 -8.98 -6.61 -11.08
C ASP A 73 -9.21 -5.14 -10.74
N ALA A 74 -8.55 -4.19 -11.42
CA ALA A 74 -8.84 -2.76 -11.27
C ALA A 74 -10.31 -2.44 -11.64
N PHE A 75 -10.81 -3.03 -12.71
CA PHE A 75 -12.21 -2.88 -13.12
C PHE A 75 -13.16 -3.55 -12.12
N ARG A 76 -12.78 -4.67 -11.51
CA ARG A 76 -13.58 -5.30 -10.44
C ARG A 76 -13.68 -4.37 -9.24
N PHE A 77 -12.58 -3.79 -8.79
CA PHE A 77 -12.60 -2.80 -7.71
C PHE A 77 -13.47 -1.60 -8.05
N GLN A 78 -13.37 -1.08 -9.28
CA GLN A 78 -14.21 0.03 -9.72
C GLN A 78 -15.70 -0.31 -9.70
N ASN A 79 -16.06 -1.53 -10.08
CA ASN A 79 -17.44 -2.01 -10.06
C ASN A 79 -17.95 -2.25 -8.63
N ASP A 80 -17.10 -2.71 -7.73
CA ASP A 80 -17.48 -3.04 -6.36
C ASP A 80 -17.52 -1.80 -5.46
N ILE A 81 -16.71 -0.77 -5.73
CA ILE A 81 -16.66 0.46 -4.94
C ILE A 81 -17.47 1.55 -5.63
N LYS A 82 -18.63 1.84 -5.08
CA LYS A 82 -19.54 2.84 -5.65
C LYS A 82 -18.89 4.21 -5.81
N GLY A 83 -18.85 4.72 -7.04
CA GLY A 83 -18.30 6.03 -7.34
C GLY A 83 -16.78 6.11 -7.36
N ALA A 84 -16.09 4.98 -7.31
CA ALA A 84 -14.63 4.94 -7.47
C ALA A 84 -14.22 5.47 -8.85
N LYS A 85 -13.22 6.35 -8.88
CA LYS A 85 -12.53 6.75 -10.10
C LYS A 85 -11.38 5.79 -10.36
N LEU A 86 -11.19 5.40 -11.61
CA LEU A 86 -10.12 4.52 -12.05
C LEU A 86 -9.23 5.27 -13.04
N GLU A 87 -7.94 5.28 -12.77
CA GLU A 87 -6.89 5.76 -13.68
C GLU A 87 -5.97 4.59 -14.01
N ILE A 88 -5.85 4.29 -15.31
CA ILE A 88 -4.97 3.22 -15.80
C ILE A 88 -3.78 3.85 -16.51
N PHE A 89 -2.59 3.48 -16.07
CA PHE A 89 -1.32 3.90 -16.69
C PHE A 89 -0.84 2.83 -17.66
N GLU A 90 -0.99 3.07 -18.94
CA GLU A 90 -0.73 2.11 -20.02
C GLU A 90 0.69 1.52 -20.01
N ASN A 91 1.68 2.27 -19.51
CA ASN A 91 3.08 1.88 -19.58
C ASN A 91 3.69 1.49 -18.24
N LEU A 92 2.90 1.49 -17.15
CA LEU A 92 3.38 1.21 -15.80
C LEU A 92 2.99 -0.21 -15.36
N GLY A 93 3.74 -0.75 -14.41
CA GLY A 93 3.55 -2.06 -13.82
C GLY A 93 2.88 -2.00 -12.45
N HIS A 94 3.34 -2.87 -11.54
CA HIS A 94 2.73 -3.07 -10.22
C HIS A 94 2.94 -1.89 -9.26
N ASN A 95 4.01 -1.11 -9.44
CA ASN A 95 4.34 0.03 -8.59
C ASN A 95 4.29 1.36 -9.37
N PRO A 96 3.13 1.79 -9.88
CA PRO A 96 3.03 2.97 -10.73
C PRO A 96 3.60 4.23 -10.06
N MET A 97 3.48 4.37 -8.74
CA MET A 97 4.01 5.50 -7.98
C MET A 97 5.55 5.54 -7.95
N GLU A 98 6.22 4.42 -8.17
CA GLU A 98 7.69 4.36 -8.27
C GLU A 98 8.18 4.43 -9.71
N GLU A 99 7.33 4.02 -10.66
CA GLU A 99 7.67 3.99 -12.09
C GLU A 99 7.51 5.37 -12.72
N ASP A 100 6.40 6.05 -12.42
CA ASP A 100 6.16 7.45 -12.81
C ASP A 100 5.55 8.23 -11.62
N PRO A 101 6.40 8.73 -10.70
CA PRO A 101 5.93 9.51 -9.55
C PRO A 101 5.18 10.78 -9.94
N LYS A 102 5.56 11.38 -11.08
CA LYS A 102 4.94 12.63 -11.55
C LYS A 102 3.52 12.37 -12.01
N ALA A 103 3.31 11.44 -12.93
CA ALA A 103 1.98 11.13 -13.45
C ALA A 103 1.04 10.66 -12.33
N THR A 104 1.51 9.81 -11.41
CA THR A 104 0.71 9.35 -10.29
C THR A 104 0.36 10.46 -9.31
N ALA A 105 1.30 11.36 -9.01
CA ALA A 105 1.05 12.53 -8.16
C ALA A 105 0.05 13.50 -8.80
N GLU A 106 0.12 13.74 -10.10
CA GLU A 106 -0.82 14.57 -10.85
C GLU A 106 -2.24 13.98 -10.81
N ALA A 107 -2.39 12.68 -11.00
CA ALA A 107 -3.68 11.98 -10.89
C ALA A 107 -4.29 12.13 -9.49
N VAL A 108 -3.48 11.93 -8.44
CA VAL A 108 -3.90 12.13 -7.05
C VAL A 108 -4.29 13.58 -6.78
N ALA A 109 -3.50 14.55 -7.23
CA ALA A 109 -3.78 15.97 -7.04
C ALA A 109 -5.10 16.37 -7.73
N ALA A 110 -5.32 15.91 -8.96
CA ALA A 110 -6.56 16.15 -9.70
C ALA A 110 -7.77 15.53 -8.99
N PHE A 111 -7.63 14.32 -8.45
CA PHE A 111 -8.67 13.67 -7.68
C PHE A 111 -9.00 14.47 -6.41
N LEU A 112 -8.00 14.86 -5.64
CA LEU A 112 -8.20 15.65 -4.42
C LEU A 112 -8.83 17.01 -4.70
N ALA A 113 -8.42 17.70 -5.76
CA ALA A 113 -8.99 18.97 -6.16
C ALA A 113 -10.47 18.86 -6.56
N SER A 114 -10.86 17.72 -7.14
CA SER A 114 -12.26 17.46 -7.56
C SER A 114 -13.13 16.84 -6.47
N THR A 115 -12.56 16.52 -5.31
CA THR A 115 -13.22 15.80 -4.24
C THR A 115 -13.36 16.74 -3.03
N PRO A 116 -14.57 17.14 -2.65
CA PRO A 116 -14.75 18.01 -1.50
C PRO A 116 -14.28 17.31 -0.21
N PRO A 117 -13.61 18.02 0.69
CA PRO A 117 -13.15 17.45 1.94
C PRO A 117 -14.33 16.96 2.78
N ARG A 118 -14.43 15.66 2.99
CA ARG A 118 -15.39 15.07 3.93
C ARG A 118 -14.76 15.05 5.32
N ARG A 119 -15.34 15.77 6.25
CA ARG A 119 -14.92 15.69 7.65
C ARG A 119 -15.35 14.34 8.22
N VAL A 120 -14.46 13.37 8.18
CA VAL A 120 -14.65 12.10 8.87
C VAL A 120 -14.32 12.36 10.35
N VAL A 121 -15.34 12.40 11.18
CA VAL A 121 -15.13 12.34 12.65
C VAL A 121 -14.84 10.89 12.95
N LEU A 122 -13.56 10.54 13.00
CA LEU A 122 -13.17 9.22 13.50
C LEU A 122 -13.61 9.14 14.96
N PRO A 123 -14.33 8.06 15.37
CA PRO A 123 -14.56 7.83 16.77
C PRO A 123 -13.21 7.79 17.47
N ARG A 124 -13.06 8.62 18.48
CA ARG A 124 -11.84 8.62 19.29
C ARG A 124 -11.67 7.21 19.84
N PRO A 125 -10.56 6.51 19.55
CA PRO A 125 -10.36 5.20 20.18
C PRO A 125 -10.47 5.41 21.69
N ALA A 126 -11.27 4.56 22.34
CA ALA A 126 -11.34 4.56 23.80
C ALA A 126 -9.91 4.36 24.29
N VAL A 127 -9.33 5.39 24.89
CA VAL A 127 -8.03 5.25 25.55
C VAL A 127 -8.32 4.31 26.72
N PRO A 128 -7.68 3.14 26.78
CA PRO A 128 -7.86 2.27 27.94
C PRO A 128 -7.49 3.07 29.19
N GLU A 129 -8.37 3.07 30.17
CA GLU A 129 -8.30 3.89 31.40
C GLU A 129 -7.07 3.58 32.27
N SER A 130 -6.30 2.58 31.90
CA SER A 130 -5.05 2.21 32.55
C SER A 130 -4.01 1.75 31.53
N VAL A 131 -3.15 2.66 31.13
CA VAL A 131 -1.82 2.25 30.71
C VAL A 131 -1.09 1.91 32.01
N PRO A 132 -0.65 0.66 32.23
CA PRO A 132 0.19 0.37 33.40
C PRO A 132 1.45 1.21 33.22
N THR A 133 1.62 2.20 34.08
CA THR A 133 2.88 2.92 34.22
C THR A 133 3.84 2.01 34.96
N ASP A 134 4.38 1.02 34.23
CA ASP A 134 5.56 0.30 34.73
C ASP A 134 6.77 1.20 34.50
N PRO A 135 7.38 1.76 35.55
CA PRO A 135 8.52 2.65 35.42
C PRO A 135 9.79 1.94 34.93
N THR A 136 9.73 0.64 34.67
CA THR A 136 10.87 -0.19 34.23
C THR A 136 10.96 -0.40 32.71
N THR A 137 10.00 0.07 31.92
CA THR A 137 10.11 -0.03 30.47
C THR A 137 10.99 1.10 29.94
N VAL A 138 12.30 0.92 30.01
CA VAL A 138 13.29 1.78 29.37
C VAL A 138 13.18 1.54 27.86
N LEU A 139 12.67 2.52 27.12
CA LEU A 139 12.75 2.52 25.67
C LEU A 139 14.23 2.47 25.24
N PRO A 140 14.61 1.62 24.28
CA PRO A 140 15.98 1.59 23.81
C PRO A 140 16.34 2.96 23.25
N THR A 141 17.31 3.62 23.86
CA THR A 141 17.89 4.86 23.39
C THR A 141 18.55 4.61 22.04
N VAL A 142 18.04 5.25 21.00
CA VAL A 142 18.72 5.27 19.70
C VAL A 142 19.97 6.12 19.89
N VAL A 143 21.12 5.47 20.00
CA VAL A 143 22.43 6.14 20.01
C VAL A 143 22.70 6.55 18.56
N PRO A 144 22.90 7.84 18.26
CA PRO A 144 23.37 8.23 16.95
C PRO A 144 24.82 7.78 16.82
N GLU A 145 25.09 6.94 15.82
CA GLU A 145 26.45 6.57 15.42
C GLU A 145 27.14 7.84 14.91
N LYS A 146 28.21 8.21 15.56
CA LYS A 146 29.12 9.26 15.12
C LYS A 146 30.11 8.68 14.13
N ASP A 147 30.19 9.33 12.97
CA ASP A 147 31.27 9.39 11.96
C ASP A 147 31.74 8.07 11.36
#